data_eb23143de75facdb8200e2102645916d
#
_entry.id   eb23143de75facdb8200e2102645916d
#
_cell.length_a   1.000
_cell.length_b   1.000
_cell.length_c   1.000
_cell.angle_alpha   90.00
_cell.angle_beta   90.00
_cell.angle_gamma   90.00
#
_symmetry.space_group_name_H-M   'P 1'
#
loop_
_entity.id
_entity.type
_entity.pdbx_description
1 polymer ?
#
loop_
_entity_poly.entity_id
_entity_poly.type
_entity_poly.pdbx_seq_one_letter_code
_entity_poly.pdbx_strand_id
1 'polypeptide(L)'
;FRASGGLEKIICPGGDLDMKQLTEMGSASFTALDRNREDIAAVLYTGGTTGTPKGVLLSHENINTSIHNVVFNERSTHQDRALCFLPFNHVFGQMHIMNATILSGGCLEMLPAFDMDEGLGLLAAGKVTKLFAVPTIYTRLLGLDGLKQRLGNARYCFSAAASMAADTVRQWKEQTGLAIYEG
;
A
#
# COMPACT_ATOMS: atom_id res chain seq x y z
N PHE A 1 9.97 18.23 -17.59
CA PHE A 1 11.08 17.56 -16.90
C PHE A 1 12.41 17.71 -17.66
N ARG A 2 12.46 17.53 -18.99
CA ARG A 2 13.72 17.73 -19.76
C ARG A 2 14.24 19.18 -19.74
N ALA A 3 13.37 20.15 -19.55
CA ALA A 3 13.74 21.57 -19.50
C ALA A 3 14.49 21.98 -18.21
N SER A 4 14.52 21.12 -17.18
CA SER A 4 15.21 21.40 -15.92
C SER A 4 16.71 21.07 -15.90
N GLY A 5 17.25 20.55 -16.99
CA GLY A 5 18.71 20.38 -17.20
C GLY A 5 19.45 19.37 -16.31
N GLY A 6 18.73 18.54 -15.54
CA GLY A 6 19.35 17.62 -14.59
C GLY A 6 19.03 16.12 -14.79
N LEU A 7 18.17 15.77 -15.75
CA LEU A 7 17.79 14.39 -15.99
C LEU A 7 18.55 13.80 -17.18
N GLU A 8 19.29 12.73 -16.94
CA GLU A 8 20.01 12.01 -17.99
C GLU A 8 19.04 11.13 -18.80
N LYS A 9 18.10 10.44 -18.14
CA LYS A 9 17.13 9.53 -18.77
C LYS A 9 15.77 9.60 -18.10
N ILE A 10 14.71 9.43 -18.88
CA ILE A 10 13.33 9.26 -18.41
C ILE A 10 12.96 7.80 -18.62
N ILE A 11 12.63 7.11 -17.52
CA ILE A 11 12.25 5.69 -17.51
C ILE A 11 10.74 5.60 -17.32
N CYS A 12 10.01 5.43 -18.41
CA CYS A 12 8.55 5.22 -18.39
C CYS A 12 8.10 4.75 -19.78
N PRO A 13 6.87 4.24 -19.95
CA PRO A 13 6.30 4.00 -21.27
C PRO A 13 6.37 5.27 -22.12
N GLY A 14 7.02 5.18 -23.31
CA GLY A 14 7.25 6.33 -24.20
C GLY A 14 8.36 7.29 -23.75
N GLY A 15 9.13 6.97 -22.73
CA GLY A 15 10.35 7.68 -22.31
C GLY A 15 11.60 7.22 -23.08
N ASP A 16 12.78 7.52 -22.53
CA ASP A 16 14.06 7.10 -23.12
C ASP A 16 14.29 5.58 -22.99
N LEU A 17 13.76 4.98 -21.91
CA LEU A 17 13.78 3.55 -21.64
C LEU A 17 12.44 3.13 -21.03
N ASP A 18 11.93 1.97 -21.39
CA ASP A 18 10.86 1.31 -20.68
C ASP A 18 11.38 0.21 -19.73
N MET A 19 10.50 -0.32 -18.89
CA MET A 19 10.88 -1.35 -17.91
C MET A 19 11.37 -2.64 -18.55
N LYS A 20 10.87 -3.00 -19.73
CA LYS A 20 11.31 -4.20 -20.47
C LYS A 20 12.73 -4.04 -20.93
N GLN A 21 13.06 -2.91 -21.56
CA GLN A 21 14.42 -2.59 -22.00
C GLN A 21 15.39 -2.57 -20.81
N LEU A 22 15.00 -1.98 -19.67
CA LEU A 22 15.82 -2.00 -18.47
C LEU A 22 16.08 -3.42 -17.96
N THR A 23 15.07 -4.28 -17.97
CA THR A 23 15.21 -5.66 -17.54
C THR A 23 16.15 -6.44 -18.46
N GLU A 24 16.05 -6.24 -19.77
CA GLU A 24 16.93 -6.87 -20.76
C GLU A 24 18.39 -6.40 -20.66
N MET A 25 18.61 -5.14 -20.25
CA MET A 25 19.95 -4.57 -20.03
C MET A 25 20.53 -4.92 -18.66
N GLY A 26 19.72 -5.40 -17.73
CA GLY A 26 20.11 -5.69 -16.37
C GLY A 26 21.00 -6.93 -16.25
N SER A 27 21.82 -6.97 -15.20
CA SER A 27 22.58 -8.17 -14.82
C SER A 27 21.69 -9.14 -14.04
N ALA A 28 21.87 -10.43 -14.28
CA ALA A 28 21.24 -11.47 -13.46
C ALA A 28 21.83 -11.55 -12.03
N SER A 29 22.98 -10.93 -11.80
CA SER A 29 23.62 -10.84 -10.49
C SER A 29 23.60 -9.39 -10.01
N PHE A 30 23.19 -9.20 -8.76
CA PHE A 30 23.18 -7.90 -8.09
C PHE A 30 23.77 -8.02 -6.68
N THR A 31 24.68 -7.13 -6.35
CA THR A 31 25.20 -7.00 -4.97
C THR A 31 24.62 -5.71 -4.37
N ALA A 32 23.86 -5.85 -3.31
CA ALA A 32 23.33 -4.70 -2.60
C ALA A 32 24.47 -3.88 -2.00
N LEU A 33 24.37 -2.56 -2.09
CA LEU A 33 25.30 -1.66 -1.42
C LEU A 33 24.91 -1.54 0.05
N ASP A 34 25.90 -1.66 0.94
CA ASP A 34 25.68 -1.33 2.33
C ASP A 34 25.38 0.16 2.50
N ARG A 35 24.35 0.43 3.27
CA ARG A 35 23.89 1.79 3.57
C ARG A 35 23.81 2.01 5.07
N ASN A 36 24.12 3.24 5.49
CA ASN A 36 23.93 3.64 6.88
C ASN A 36 22.44 3.88 7.16
N ARG A 37 22.08 3.82 8.42
CA ARG A 37 20.69 4.00 8.86
C ARG A 37 20.14 5.38 8.52
N GLU A 38 21.01 6.40 8.53
CA GLU A 38 20.72 7.79 8.26
C GLU A 38 20.68 8.13 6.76
N ASP A 39 21.19 7.25 5.89
CA ASP A 39 21.16 7.47 4.44
C ASP A 39 19.70 7.60 3.96
N ILE A 40 19.48 8.51 3.01
CA ILE A 40 18.15 8.72 2.44
C ILE A 40 17.78 7.53 1.54
N ALA A 41 16.68 6.90 1.89
CA ALA A 41 16.13 5.75 1.16
C ALA A 41 15.00 6.14 0.20
N ALA A 42 14.22 7.17 0.53
CA ALA A 42 13.13 7.63 -0.32
C ALA A 42 12.91 9.14 -0.21
N VAL A 43 12.42 9.73 -1.30
CA VAL A 43 11.93 11.11 -1.36
C VAL A 43 10.47 11.05 -1.80
N LEU A 44 9.56 11.45 -0.91
CA LEU A 44 8.12 11.45 -1.18
C LEU A 44 7.61 12.88 -1.24
N TYR A 45 6.89 13.21 -2.31
CA TYR A 45 6.36 14.55 -2.48
C TYR A 45 4.99 14.70 -1.81
N THR A 46 4.81 15.80 -1.10
CA THR A 46 3.51 16.20 -0.55
C THR A 46 2.95 17.36 -1.34
N GLY A 47 1.63 17.38 -1.52
CA GLY A 47 0.93 18.56 -2.03
C GLY A 47 1.01 19.67 -0.99
N GLY A 48 1.96 20.61 -1.15
CA GLY A 48 2.10 21.73 -0.23
C GLY A 48 0.85 22.63 -0.25
N THR A 49 0.38 23.05 0.92
CA THR A 49 -0.71 24.05 1.07
C THR A 49 -0.38 25.39 0.40
N THR A 50 0.89 25.62 0.10
CA THR A 50 1.42 26.82 -0.57
C THR A 50 1.56 26.69 -2.08
N GLY A 51 1.08 25.58 -2.69
CA GLY A 51 1.13 25.33 -4.13
C GLY A 51 2.45 24.78 -4.66
N THR A 52 3.53 24.81 -3.89
CA THR A 52 4.82 24.20 -4.28
C THR A 52 4.97 22.83 -3.61
N PRO A 53 5.12 21.74 -4.38
CA PRO A 53 5.35 20.42 -3.80
C PRO A 53 6.63 20.40 -2.95
N LYS A 54 6.57 19.75 -1.79
CA LYS A 54 7.71 19.57 -0.89
C LYS A 54 8.15 18.12 -0.90
N GLY A 55 9.44 17.87 -1.10
CA GLY A 55 10.05 16.55 -0.98
C GLY A 55 10.35 16.22 0.48
N VAL A 56 9.71 15.18 1.01
CA VAL A 56 9.99 14.64 2.34
C VAL A 56 11.07 13.57 2.20
N LEU A 57 12.19 13.77 2.87
CA LEU A 57 13.32 12.85 2.88
C LEU A 57 13.08 11.80 3.97
N LEU A 58 13.09 10.53 3.59
CA LEU A 58 12.98 9.42 4.52
C LEU A 58 14.27 8.61 4.52
N SER A 59 14.90 8.48 5.68
CA SER A 59 16.06 7.62 5.85
C SER A 59 15.67 6.15 5.95
N HIS A 60 16.65 5.25 5.80
CA HIS A 60 16.45 3.83 6.07
C HIS A 60 15.91 3.59 7.47
N GLU A 61 16.38 4.33 8.46
CA GLU A 61 15.90 4.21 9.84
C GLU A 61 14.43 4.64 9.99
N ASN A 62 14.03 5.77 9.38
CA ASN A 62 12.64 6.22 9.42
C ASN A 62 11.70 5.14 8.86
N ILE A 63 12.06 4.59 7.70
CA ILE A 63 11.27 3.56 7.03
C ILE A 63 11.22 2.30 7.90
N ASN A 64 12.36 1.78 8.34
CA ASN A 64 12.44 0.57 9.15
C ASN A 64 11.65 0.71 10.46
N THR A 65 11.81 1.81 11.17
CA THR A 65 11.05 2.07 12.41
C THR A 65 9.55 2.08 12.15
N SER A 66 9.11 2.77 11.09
CA SER A 66 7.69 2.85 10.72
C SER A 66 7.12 1.47 10.43
N ILE A 67 7.77 0.68 9.56
CA ILE A 67 7.25 -0.64 9.18
C ILE A 67 7.28 -1.64 10.35
N HIS A 68 8.28 -1.58 11.25
CA HIS A 68 8.29 -2.38 12.47
C HIS A 68 7.12 -2.04 13.39
N ASN A 69 6.81 -0.75 13.55
CA ASN A 69 5.65 -0.30 14.31
C ASN A 69 4.34 -0.82 13.72
N VAL A 70 4.19 -0.77 12.39
CA VAL A 70 3.01 -1.31 11.71
C VAL A 70 2.89 -2.81 11.96
N VAL A 71 3.95 -3.59 11.69
CA VAL A 71 3.96 -5.05 11.89
C VAL A 71 3.60 -5.42 13.33
N PHE A 72 4.16 -4.70 14.30
CA PHE A 72 3.90 -4.95 15.72
C PHE A 72 2.44 -4.64 16.11
N ASN A 73 1.94 -3.44 15.75
CA ASN A 73 0.60 -3.01 16.12
C ASN A 73 -0.49 -3.84 15.43
N GLU A 74 -0.28 -4.21 14.18
CA GLU A 74 -1.21 -5.04 13.41
C GLU A 74 -1.08 -6.54 13.73
N ARG A 75 -0.08 -6.92 14.52
CA ARG A 75 0.28 -8.33 14.79
C ARG A 75 0.43 -9.12 13.50
N SER A 76 1.16 -8.53 12.54
CA SER A 76 1.38 -9.12 11.22
C SER A 76 2.24 -10.37 11.30
N THR A 77 1.92 -11.37 10.49
CA THR A 77 2.62 -12.66 10.44
C THR A 77 2.83 -13.11 9.00
N HIS A 78 3.65 -14.14 8.81
CA HIS A 78 3.87 -14.79 7.52
C HIS A 78 2.60 -15.45 6.92
N GLN A 79 1.55 -15.62 7.71
CA GLN A 79 0.27 -16.16 7.24
C GLN A 79 -0.66 -15.08 6.68
N ASP A 80 -0.28 -13.81 6.82
CA ASP A 80 -1.11 -12.72 6.33
C ASP A 80 -1.02 -12.56 4.82
N ARG A 81 -2.17 -12.24 4.24
CA ARG A 81 -2.36 -11.96 2.83
C ARG A 81 -3.06 -10.61 2.72
N ALA A 82 -2.30 -9.60 2.33
CA ALA A 82 -2.79 -8.23 2.23
C ALA A 82 -3.28 -7.94 0.81
N LEU A 83 -4.54 -7.51 0.67
CA LEU A 83 -5.05 -7.00 -0.60
C LEU A 83 -4.47 -5.61 -0.85
N CYS A 84 -3.71 -5.46 -1.94
CA CYS A 84 -3.01 -4.24 -2.28
C CYS A 84 -3.39 -3.74 -3.67
N PHE A 85 -4.16 -2.68 -3.72
CA PHE A 85 -4.54 -1.92 -4.92
C PHE A 85 -4.20 -0.44 -4.78
N LEU A 86 -3.66 -0.04 -3.63
CA LEU A 86 -3.25 1.34 -3.38
C LEU A 86 -1.88 1.59 -4.01
N PRO A 87 -1.67 2.77 -4.61
CA PRO A 87 -0.47 3.04 -5.37
C PRO A 87 0.78 3.14 -4.50
N PHE A 88 1.90 2.59 -4.98
CA PHE A 88 3.18 2.58 -4.27
C PHE A 88 3.94 3.91 -4.30
N ASN A 89 3.45 4.91 -5.00
CA ASN A 89 3.95 6.28 -4.90
C ASN A 89 3.39 7.06 -3.70
N HIS A 90 2.56 6.41 -2.88
CA HIS A 90 2.03 6.95 -1.62
C HIS A 90 2.48 6.10 -0.44
N VAL A 91 2.80 6.75 0.71
CA VAL A 91 3.29 6.09 1.94
C VAL A 91 2.37 4.95 2.41
N PHE A 92 1.06 5.08 2.25
CA PHE A 92 0.12 4.05 2.66
C PHE A 92 0.33 2.76 1.86
N GLY A 93 0.36 2.83 0.54
CA GLY A 93 0.63 1.65 -0.31
C GLY A 93 2.04 1.09 -0.11
N GLN A 94 3.04 1.96 -0.15
CA GLN A 94 4.44 1.56 -0.14
C GLN A 94 4.93 1.11 1.24
N MET A 95 4.78 1.95 2.26
CA MET A 95 5.37 1.70 3.58
C MET A 95 4.46 0.83 4.44
N HIS A 96 3.19 1.22 4.56
CA HIS A 96 2.26 0.56 5.47
C HIS A 96 1.82 -0.81 4.96
N ILE A 97 1.53 -0.96 3.65
CA ILE A 97 1.03 -2.22 3.10
C ILE A 97 2.20 -3.08 2.59
N MET A 98 2.92 -2.61 1.57
CA MET A 98 3.94 -3.41 0.89
C MET A 98 5.10 -3.77 1.83
N ASN A 99 5.78 -2.77 2.37
CA ASN A 99 6.99 -3.03 3.16
C ASN A 99 6.68 -3.78 4.48
N ALA A 100 5.56 -3.46 5.14
CA ALA A 100 5.17 -4.17 6.36
C ALA A 100 4.78 -5.63 6.08
N THR A 101 4.11 -5.90 4.96
CA THR A 101 3.77 -7.28 4.56
C THR A 101 5.04 -8.07 4.21
N ILE A 102 6.00 -7.48 3.48
CA ILE A 102 7.28 -8.12 3.17
C ILE A 102 8.07 -8.40 4.46
N LEU A 103 8.17 -7.42 5.37
CA LEU A 103 8.88 -7.58 6.63
C LEU A 103 8.30 -8.71 7.50
N SER A 104 6.98 -8.87 7.51
CA SER A 104 6.33 -9.95 8.27
C SER A 104 6.41 -11.32 7.60
N GLY A 105 6.95 -11.41 6.38
CA GLY A 105 6.97 -12.63 5.56
C GLY A 105 5.61 -12.99 4.95
N GLY A 106 4.66 -12.07 4.98
CA GLY A 106 3.32 -12.23 4.42
C GLY A 106 3.29 -12.18 2.89
N CYS A 107 2.10 -12.24 2.32
CA CYS A 107 1.86 -12.21 0.88
C CYS A 107 1.04 -10.98 0.48
N LEU A 108 1.40 -10.37 -0.66
CA LEU A 108 0.60 -9.32 -1.29
C LEU A 108 -0.26 -9.93 -2.41
N GLU A 109 -1.56 -9.75 -2.30
CA GLU A 109 -2.51 -9.95 -3.41
C GLU A 109 -2.66 -8.61 -4.13
N MET A 110 -2.02 -8.47 -5.28
CA MET A 110 -1.90 -7.17 -5.96
C MET A 110 -2.95 -7.02 -7.06
N LEU A 111 -3.64 -5.88 -7.03
CA LEU A 111 -4.48 -5.42 -8.13
C LEU A 111 -3.93 -4.08 -8.66
N PRO A 112 -3.96 -3.83 -9.97
CA PRO A 112 -3.46 -2.59 -10.55
C PRO A 112 -4.29 -1.36 -10.14
N ALA A 113 -5.55 -1.57 -9.82
CA ALA A 113 -6.49 -0.60 -9.27
C ALA A 113 -7.58 -1.35 -8.49
N PHE A 114 -8.38 -0.61 -7.70
CA PHE A 114 -9.52 -1.24 -7.04
C PHE A 114 -10.59 -1.60 -8.07
N ASP A 115 -10.75 -2.90 -8.30
CA ASP A 115 -11.89 -3.49 -8.98
C ASP A 115 -12.76 -4.22 -7.96
N MET A 116 -14.07 -3.93 -7.96
CA MET A 116 -15.00 -4.47 -6.97
C MET A 116 -15.17 -5.98 -7.11
N ASP A 117 -15.33 -6.46 -8.32
CA ASP A 117 -15.62 -7.88 -8.58
C ASP A 117 -14.37 -8.73 -8.35
N GLU A 118 -13.21 -8.28 -8.82
CA GLU A 118 -11.95 -8.97 -8.62
C GLU A 118 -11.55 -8.98 -7.14
N GLY A 119 -11.63 -7.84 -6.46
CA GLY A 119 -11.34 -7.71 -5.02
C GLY A 119 -12.25 -8.59 -4.17
N LEU A 120 -13.57 -8.58 -4.43
CA LEU A 120 -14.52 -9.46 -3.76
C LEU A 120 -14.30 -10.94 -4.10
N GLY A 121 -13.89 -11.25 -5.31
CA GLY A 121 -13.52 -12.61 -5.71
C GLY A 121 -12.35 -13.15 -4.88
N LEU A 122 -11.30 -12.34 -4.67
CA LEU A 122 -10.15 -12.71 -3.84
C LEU A 122 -10.54 -12.85 -2.36
N LEU A 123 -11.37 -11.95 -1.84
CA LEU A 123 -11.90 -12.03 -0.47
C LEU A 123 -12.75 -13.29 -0.26
N ALA A 124 -13.74 -13.53 -1.11
CA ALA A 124 -14.63 -14.67 -1.02
C ALA A 124 -13.90 -16.02 -1.20
N ALA A 125 -12.86 -16.06 -2.02
CA ALA A 125 -11.97 -17.22 -2.16
C ALA A 125 -11.06 -17.46 -0.95
N GLY A 126 -11.14 -16.62 0.10
CA GLY A 126 -10.33 -16.74 1.31
C GLY A 126 -8.85 -16.40 1.10
N LYS A 127 -8.49 -15.75 -0.01
CA LYS A 127 -7.12 -15.37 -0.35
C LYS A 127 -6.64 -14.10 0.31
N VAL A 128 -7.49 -13.42 1.10
CA VAL A 128 -7.18 -12.15 1.76
C VAL A 128 -7.47 -12.26 3.24
N THR A 129 -6.52 -11.86 4.08
CA THR A 129 -6.69 -11.76 5.53
C THR A 129 -6.71 -10.33 6.03
N LYS A 130 -6.11 -9.40 5.27
CA LYS A 130 -6.04 -7.97 5.61
C LYS A 130 -6.56 -7.12 4.45
N LEU A 131 -7.54 -6.28 4.75
CA LEU A 131 -8.12 -5.32 3.82
C LEU A 131 -7.68 -3.90 4.20
N PHE A 132 -6.92 -3.28 3.32
CA PHE A 132 -6.48 -1.89 3.42
C PHE A 132 -7.20 -1.06 2.37
N ALA A 133 -7.96 -0.07 2.81
CA ALA A 133 -8.75 0.73 1.87
C ALA A 133 -8.96 2.16 2.37
N VAL A 134 -9.39 3.03 1.49
CA VAL A 134 -9.86 4.39 1.83
C VAL A 134 -11.36 4.35 2.20
N PRO A 135 -11.88 5.35 2.94
CA PRO A 135 -13.27 5.36 3.43
C PRO A 135 -14.33 5.10 2.37
N THR A 136 -14.16 5.65 1.16
CA THR A 136 -15.12 5.48 0.05
C THR A 136 -15.32 4.04 -0.37
N ILE A 137 -14.28 3.21 -0.26
CA ILE A 137 -14.37 1.78 -0.58
C ILE A 137 -15.19 1.04 0.48
N TYR A 138 -14.96 1.30 1.75
CA TYR A 138 -15.77 0.74 2.83
C TYR A 138 -17.25 1.09 2.69
N THR A 139 -17.55 2.36 2.36
CA THR A 139 -18.94 2.81 2.11
C THR A 139 -19.57 2.04 0.93
N ARG A 140 -18.81 1.81 -0.15
CA ARG A 140 -19.31 1.03 -1.30
C ARG A 140 -19.55 -0.44 -0.94
N LEU A 141 -18.67 -1.04 -0.15
CA LEU A 141 -18.82 -2.42 0.30
C LEU A 141 -20.03 -2.60 1.21
N LEU A 142 -20.36 -1.64 2.07
CA LEU A 142 -21.55 -1.67 2.94
C LEU A 142 -22.88 -1.76 2.17
N GLY A 143 -22.90 -1.30 0.92
CA GLY A 143 -24.07 -1.42 0.05
C GLY A 143 -24.31 -2.82 -0.52
N LEU A 144 -23.48 -3.81 -0.19
CA LEU A 144 -23.55 -5.14 -0.73
C LEU A 144 -24.31 -6.10 0.19
N ASP A 145 -25.22 -6.89 -0.37
CA ASP A 145 -25.86 -7.97 0.35
C ASP A 145 -24.87 -9.09 0.69
N GLY A 146 -25.00 -9.64 1.90
CA GLY A 146 -24.17 -10.75 2.36
C GLY A 146 -22.68 -10.38 2.53
N LEU A 147 -22.37 -9.13 2.87
CA LEU A 147 -21.00 -8.62 2.98
C LEU A 147 -20.11 -9.51 3.87
N LYS A 148 -20.61 -9.96 5.02
CA LYS A 148 -19.86 -10.82 5.94
C LYS A 148 -19.32 -12.08 5.25
N GLN A 149 -20.15 -12.75 4.47
CA GLN A 149 -19.77 -13.95 3.74
C GLN A 149 -18.77 -13.65 2.61
N ARG A 150 -18.94 -12.50 1.97
CA ARG A 150 -18.03 -12.02 0.90
C ARG A 150 -16.64 -11.64 1.39
N LEU A 151 -16.48 -11.30 2.66
CA LEU A 151 -15.17 -11.00 3.25
C LEU A 151 -14.31 -12.25 3.51
N GLY A 152 -14.87 -13.44 3.43
CA GLY A 152 -14.15 -14.70 3.54
C GLY A 152 -13.29 -14.80 4.80
N ASN A 153 -11.97 -14.90 4.62
CA ASN A 153 -11.00 -15.03 5.71
C ASN A 153 -10.44 -13.67 6.21
N ALA A 154 -11.00 -12.54 5.77
CA ALA A 154 -10.55 -11.23 6.23
C ALA A 154 -10.73 -11.12 7.76
N ARG A 155 -9.66 -10.76 8.45
CA ARG A 155 -9.63 -10.64 9.91
C ARG A 155 -9.20 -9.24 10.40
N TYR A 156 -8.67 -8.44 9.50
CA TYR A 156 -8.16 -7.11 9.79
C TYR A 156 -8.57 -6.14 8.68
N CYS A 157 -9.15 -5.02 9.08
CA CYS A 157 -9.55 -3.94 8.17
C CYS A 157 -8.93 -2.63 8.66
N PHE A 158 -8.31 -1.89 7.75
CA PHE A 158 -7.65 -0.63 8.07
C PHE A 158 -8.01 0.44 7.05
N SER A 159 -8.32 1.63 7.53
CA SER A 159 -8.63 2.79 6.71
C SER A 159 -7.63 3.92 6.97
N ALA A 160 -7.19 4.59 5.92
CA ALA A 160 -6.35 5.78 6.02
C ALA A 160 -6.61 6.76 4.87
N ALA A 161 -5.81 7.82 4.84
CA ALA A 161 -5.85 8.94 3.88
C ALA A 161 -7.02 9.92 4.06
N ALA A 162 -8.07 9.57 4.78
CA ALA A 162 -9.16 10.46 5.18
C ALA A 162 -9.88 9.86 6.39
N SER A 163 -10.49 10.70 7.23
CA SER A 163 -11.25 10.23 8.37
C SER A 163 -12.51 9.48 7.99
N MET A 164 -12.80 8.40 8.70
CA MET A 164 -14.01 7.61 8.54
C MET A 164 -15.20 8.27 9.26
N ALA A 165 -16.36 8.23 8.61
CA ALA A 165 -17.59 8.60 9.31
C ALA A 165 -17.93 7.57 10.40
N ALA A 166 -18.26 8.02 11.61
CA ALA A 166 -18.58 7.13 12.72
C ALA A 166 -19.70 6.13 12.39
N ASP A 167 -20.69 6.57 11.62
CA ASP A 167 -21.78 5.71 11.15
C ASP A 167 -21.31 4.58 10.23
N THR A 168 -20.35 4.85 9.35
CA THR A 168 -19.75 3.82 8.48
C THR A 168 -19.03 2.77 9.33
N VAL A 169 -18.25 3.18 10.33
CA VAL A 169 -17.54 2.26 11.23
C VAL A 169 -18.53 1.40 12.01
N ARG A 170 -19.61 2.01 12.53
CA ARG A 170 -20.65 1.27 13.27
C ARG A 170 -21.35 0.25 12.38
N GLN A 171 -21.85 0.66 11.21
CA GLN A 171 -22.52 -0.23 10.25
C GLN A 171 -21.61 -1.36 9.79
N TRP A 172 -20.33 -1.08 9.55
CA TRP A 172 -19.36 -2.10 9.19
C TRP A 172 -19.24 -3.17 10.29
N LYS A 173 -19.10 -2.72 11.55
CA LYS A 173 -19.00 -3.64 12.69
C LYS A 173 -20.27 -4.47 12.85
N GLU A 174 -21.44 -3.88 12.69
CA GLU A 174 -22.74 -4.58 12.79
C GLU A 174 -22.91 -5.61 11.68
N GLN A 175 -22.57 -5.27 10.43
CA GLN A 175 -22.76 -6.17 9.29
C GLN A 175 -21.72 -7.28 9.22
N THR A 176 -20.47 -7.02 9.58
CA THR A 176 -19.35 -7.94 9.35
C THR A 176 -18.82 -8.61 10.62
N GLY A 177 -19.00 -7.96 11.77
CA GLY A 177 -18.36 -8.34 13.03
C GLY A 177 -16.90 -7.86 13.15
N LEU A 178 -16.31 -7.28 12.10
CA LEU A 178 -14.92 -6.79 12.09
C LEU A 178 -14.85 -5.31 12.50
N ALA A 179 -13.79 -4.94 13.19
CA ALA A 179 -13.45 -3.53 13.41
C ALA A 179 -12.71 -2.97 12.20
N ILE A 180 -12.89 -1.67 11.92
CA ILE A 180 -11.98 -0.91 11.07
C ILE A 180 -11.05 -0.15 12.01
N TYR A 181 -9.76 -0.33 11.81
CA TYR A 181 -8.71 0.48 12.43
C TYR A 181 -8.42 1.68 11.53
N GLU A 182 -7.97 2.78 12.11
CA GLU A 182 -7.75 4.04 11.39
C GLU A 182 -6.40 4.64 11.75
N GLY A 183 -5.71 5.24 10.75
CA GLY A 183 -4.41 5.90 10.93
C GLY A 183 -4.12 6.96 9.86
#